data_4d265586c87cc178492e733a20045ca4
#
_entry.id   4d265586c87cc178492e733a20045ca4
#
_cell.length_a   1.000
_cell.length_b   1.000
_cell.length_c   1.000
_cell.angle_alpha   90.00
_cell.angle_beta   90.00
_cell.angle_gamma   90.00
#
_symmetry.space_group_name_H-M   'P 1'
#
loop_
_entity.id
_entity.type
_entity.pdbx_description
1 polymer ?
#
loop_
_entity_poly.entity_id
_entity_poly.type
_entity_poly.pdbx_seq_one_letter_code
_entity_poly.pdbx_strand_id
1 'polypeptide(L)'
;MRTAVRVTAAAVLAATLAATTACAAGPEPGTRAGAVAPAPPAAASPSGSTSGPASASPAAVPAALSFTGKTLDGTAFDAAALAGRPVVLWFWAPWCATCASQAWTVAEIAPTYRDTVPIVGVAGLGEQKAMKSFVTEFDLGGTTQIDDRAGALWRRFKVAEQSTFVVLDRTGRVVHQGFLDGEALTRQVETLARG
;
A
#
# COMPACT_ATOMS: atom_id res chain seq x y z
N MET A 1 49.01 -15.16 21.25
CA MET A 1 48.15 -14.98 22.42
C MET A 1 46.73 -15.34 22.00
N ARG A 2 46.21 -16.46 22.55
CA ARG A 2 44.90 -17.02 22.21
C ARG A 2 43.91 -16.58 23.28
N THR A 3 42.92 -15.75 22.93
CA THR A 3 41.87 -15.31 23.86
C THR A 3 40.62 -16.19 23.66
N ALA A 4 40.33 -16.98 24.67
CA ALA A 4 39.18 -17.88 24.69
C ALA A 4 37.88 -17.11 24.98
N VAL A 5 36.90 -17.28 24.14
CA VAL A 5 35.53 -16.78 24.34
C VAL A 5 34.75 -17.83 25.15
N ARG A 6 34.27 -17.42 26.32
CA ARG A 6 33.39 -18.23 27.18
C ARG A 6 31.94 -18.09 26.71
N VAL A 7 31.35 -19.20 26.32
CA VAL A 7 29.94 -19.36 26.07
C VAL A 7 29.21 -19.61 27.39
N THR A 8 28.31 -18.74 27.81
CA THR A 8 27.38 -18.98 28.91
C THR A 8 26.02 -19.32 28.36
N ALA A 9 25.61 -20.55 28.57
CA ALA A 9 24.24 -21.01 28.33
C ALA A 9 23.34 -20.56 29.52
N ALA A 10 22.20 -19.98 29.25
CA ALA A 10 21.18 -19.75 30.25
C ALA A 10 19.85 -20.37 29.78
N ALA A 11 19.25 -21.06 30.73
CA ALA A 11 18.22 -22.06 30.58
C ALA A 11 16.80 -21.48 30.42
N VAL A 12 16.00 -22.32 29.82
CA VAL A 12 14.56 -22.41 29.63
C VAL A 12 13.74 -22.15 30.91
N LEU A 13 12.66 -21.36 30.78
CA LEU A 13 11.47 -21.48 31.63
C LEU A 13 10.22 -21.49 30.77
N ALA A 14 9.55 -22.64 30.75
CA ALA A 14 8.22 -22.85 30.23
C ALA A 14 7.18 -22.46 31.29
N ALA A 15 6.18 -21.69 30.92
CA ALA A 15 4.98 -21.50 31.72
C ALA A 15 3.76 -21.73 30.86
N THR A 16 3.10 -22.85 31.12
CA THR A 16 1.77 -23.25 30.66
C THR A 16 0.73 -22.57 31.52
N LEU A 17 -0.31 -21.97 30.96
CA LEU A 17 -1.60 -21.77 31.64
C LEU A 17 -2.78 -21.98 30.71
N ALA A 18 -3.75 -22.66 31.29
CA ALA A 18 -4.88 -23.36 30.72
C ALA A 18 -6.08 -22.47 30.37
N ALA A 19 -6.95 -23.09 29.58
CA ALA A 19 -8.24 -22.70 29.06
C ALA A 19 -9.28 -22.28 30.12
N THR A 20 -10.23 -21.40 29.71
CA THR A 20 -11.62 -21.49 30.16
C THR A 20 -12.57 -21.08 29.04
N THR A 21 -13.39 -22.05 28.68
CA THR A 21 -14.60 -21.97 27.86
C THR A 21 -15.75 -21.36 28.67
N ALA A 22 -16.56 -20.48 28.05
CA ALA A 22 -17.92 -20.21 28.51
C ALA A 22 -18.86 -20.02 27.31
N CYS A 23 -19.77 -20.98 27.15
CA CYS A 23 -20.95 -20.90 26.31
C CYS A 23 -22.05 -20.10 27.03
N ALA A 24 -22.81 -19.27 26.32
CA ALA A 24 -24.17 -18.90 26.70
C ALA A 24 -25.03 -18.72 25.44
N ALA A 25 -26.12 -19.48 25.41
CA ALA A 25 -27.12 -19.59 24.38
C ALA A 25 -28.31 -18.65 24.58
N GLY A 26 -28.90 -18.17 23.49
CA GLY A 26 -30.26 -17.91 23.10
C GLY A 26 -31.17 -16.97 23.90
N PRO A 27 -32.43 -16.64 23.49
CA PRO A 27 -33.21 -17.17 22.35
C PRO A 27 -33.90 -16.11 21.46
N GLU A 28 -34.35 -16.51 20.29
CA GLU A 28 -35.47 -15.92 19.51
C GLU A 28 -36.83 -16.32 20.13
N PRO A 29 -38.06 -15.91 19.64
CA PRO A 29 -38.44 -15.20 18.43
C PRO A 29 -39.53 -14.10 18.62
N GLY A 30 -39.83 -13.32 17.56
CA GLY A 30 -40.98 -12.40 17.57
C GLY A 30 -41.55 -12.12 16.17
N THR A 31 -42.40 -13.00 15.72
CA THR A 31 -43.26 -12.86 14.54
C THR A 31 -44.31 -11.76 14.73
N ARG A 32 -44.51 -10.85 13.78
CA ARG A 32 -45.80 -10.20 13.58
C ARG A 32 -46.03 -9.83 12.12
N ALA A 33 -47.08 -10.47 11.61
CA ALA A 33 -47.71 -10.24 10.31
C ALA A 33 -48.69 -9.05 10.36
N GLY A 34 -49.02 -8.50 9.22
CA GLY A 34 -50.15 -7.61 8.94
C GLY A 34 -49.71 -6.37 8.16
N ALA A 35 -50.23 -6.02 7.07
CA ALA A 35 -51.49 -6.17 6.37
C ALA A 35 -51.31 -5.65 4.95
N VAL A 36 -52.01 -6.24 4.01
CA VAL A 36 -52.19 -5.87 2.60
C VAL A 36 -53.23 -4.76 2.49
N ALA A 37 -53.08 -3.81 1.56
CA ALA A 37 -54.13 -3.20 0.74
C ALA A 37 -53.57 -2.11 -0.21
N PRO A 38 -54.36 -1.65 -1.24
CA PRO A 38 -54.00 -1.90 -2.63
C PRO A 38 -53.64 -0.63 -3.43
N ALA A 39 -53.10 -0.85 -4.62
CA ALA A 39 -52.85 0.21 -5.62
C ALA A 39 -54.11 0.78 -6.25
N PRO A 40 -54.05 1.98 -6.82
CA PRO A 40 -54.60 2.23 -8.14
C PRO A 40 -53.64 3.06 -9.06
N PRO A 41 -54.06 3.40 -10.31
CA PRO A 41 -53.36 2.97 -11.49
C PRO A 41 -52.56 4.07 -12.23
N ALA A 42 -51.87 3.63 -13.26
CA ALA A 42 -51.05 4.26 -14.23
C ALA A 42 -51.47 5.64 -14.76
N ALA A 43 -50.48 6.50 -14.97
CA ALA A 43 -50.46 7.49 -16.01
C ALA A 43 -49.15 7.46 -16.76
N ALA A 44 -49.22 7.15 -18.02
CA ALA A 44 -48.13 7.18 -18.97
C ALA A 44 -47.70 8.61 -19.29
N SER A 45 -46.42 8.84 -19.38
CA SER A 45 -45.85 10.02 -20.05
C SER A 45 -44.60 9.64 -20.81
N PRO A 46 -44.45 10.04 -22.06
CA PRO A 46 -43.24 9.76 -22.82
C PRO A 46 -42.20 10.83 -22.52
N SER A 47 -41.09 10.46 -21.98
CA SER A 47 -39.96 11.37 -21.84
C SER A 47 -38.84 10.95 -22.74
N GLY A 48 -38.53 11.77 -23.72
CA GLY A 48 -37.37 11.66 -24.54
C GLY A 48 -36.10 11.73 -23.70
N SER A 49 -35.38 10.66 -23.66
CA SER A 49 -34.02 10.62 -23.11
C SER A 49 -33.06 11.18 -24.15
N THR A 50 -32.70 12.43 -23.99
CA THR A 50 -31.50 12.99 -24.62
C THR A 50 -30.32 12.45 -23.85
N SER A 51 -29.68 11.41 -24.37
CA SER A 51 -28.40 10.97 -23.89
C SER A 51 -27.33 12.01 -24.23
N GLY A 52 -27.14 12.96 -23.33
CA GLY A 52 -25.95 13.80 -23.33
C GLY A 52 -24.72 12.94 -23.04
N PRO A 53 -23.52 13.32 -23.53
CA PRO A 53 -22.32 12.59 -23.23
C PRO A 53 -22.17 12.55 -21.70
N ALA A 54 -22.12 11.32 -21.16
CA ALA A 54 -21.88 11.11 -19.75
C ALA A 54 -20.52 11.72 -19.42
N SER A 55 -20.56 12.87 -18.76
CA SER A 55 -19.37 13.44 -18.12
C SER A 55 -18.90 12.40 -17.13
N ALA A 56 -17.79 11.72 -17.43
CA ALA A 56 -17.23 10.75 -16.51
C ALA A 56 -16.99 11.47 -15.18
N SER A 57 -17.78 11.14 -14.17
CA SER A 57 -17.49 11.59 -12.80
C SER A 57 -16.03 11.27 -12.48
N PRO A 58 -15.27 12.21 -11.92
CA PRO A 58 -13.90 11.92 -11.52
C PRO A 58 -13.93 10.67 -10.64
N ALA A 59 -13.16 9.65 -11.03
CA ALA A 59 -13.09 8.41 -10.27
C ALA A 59 -12.75 8.76 -8.82
N ALA A 60 -13.55 8.27 -7.88
CA ALA A 60 -13.31 8.53 -6.47
C ALA A 60 -11.91 8.08 -6.09
N VAL A 61 -11.15 8.93 -5.39
CA VAL A 61 -9.79 8.61 -4.95
C VAL A 61 -9.85 7.40 -4.02
N PRO A 62 -9.15 6.29 -4.33
CA PRO A 62 -9.13 5.13 -3.46
C PRO A 62 -8.57 5.48 -2.07
N ALA A 63 -9.11 4.85 -1.02
CA ALA A 63 -8.65 5.10 0.35
C ALA A 63 -7.13 4.90 0.51
N ALA A 64 -6.54 3.93 -0.19
CA ALA A 64 -5.09 3.69 -0.16
C ALA A 64 -4.28 4.89 -0.70
N LEU A 65 -4.81 5.66 -1.65
CA LEU A 65 -4.17 6.83 -2.25
C LEU A 65 -4.66 8.16 -1.66
N SER A 66 -5.50 8.14 -0.62
CA SER A 66 -5.98 9.34 0.08
C SER A 66 -4.96 9.78 1.15
N PHE A 67 -3.79 10.22 0.71
CA PHE A 67 -2.76 10.79 1.59
C PHE A 67 -1.91 11.83 0.86
N THR A 68 -1.33 12.73 1.63
CA THR A 68 -0.36 13.73 1.17
C THR A 68 0.95 13.57 1.94
N GLY A 69 2.02 14.15 1.43
CA GLY A 69 3.33 14.14 2.08
C GLY A 69 4.26 15.18 1.47
N LYS A 70 5.54 15.05 1.76
CA LYS A 70 6.62 15.79 1.12
C LYS A 70 7.65 14.83 0.57
N THR A 71 8.24 15.18 -0.55
CA THR A 71 9.40 14.46 -1.06
C THR A 71 10.64 14.77 -0.21
N LEU A 72 11.70 14.00 -0.40
CA LEU A 72 13.00 14.28 0.24
C LEU A 72 13.54 15.68 -0.09
N ASP A 73 13.12 16.27 -1.21
CA ASP A 73 13.47 17.63 -1.61
C ASP A 73 12.54 18.70 -1.03
N GLY A 74 11.51 18.30 -0.28
CA GLY A 74 10.53 19.17 0.35
C GLY A 74 9.35 19.56 -0.54
N THR A 75 9.28 19.08 -1.78
CA THR A 75 8.15 19.30 -2.68
C THR A 75 6.89 18.62 -2.14
N ALA A 76 5.75 19.30 -2.23
CA ALA A 76 4.47 18.69 -1.84
C ALA A 76 4.12 17.51 -2.77
N PHE A 77 3.64 16.43 -2.19
CA PHE A 77 3.19 15.23 -2.88
C PHE A 77 1.74 14.92 -2.50
N ASP A 78 0.92 14.62 -3.50
CA ASP A 78 -0.46 14.17 -3.32
C ASP A 78 -0.65 12.85 -4.06
N ALA A 79 -0.89 11.78 -3.30
CA ALA A 79 -1.10 10.45 -3.86
C ALA A 79 -2.42 10.34 -4.65
N ALA A 80 -3.38 11.23 -4.45
CA ALA A 80 -4.61 11.27 -5.23
C ALA A 80 -4.35 11.45 -6.73
N ALA A 81 -3.25 12.11 -7.11
CA ALA A 81 -2.82 12.25 -8.51
C ALA A 81 -2.47 10.92 -9.19
N LEU A 82 -2.29 9.85 -8.43
CA LEU A 82 -2.01 8.49 -8.92
C LEU A 82 -3.28 7.65 -9.10
N ALA A 83 -4.46 8.15 -8.73
CA ALA A 83 -5.71 7.41 -8.82
C ALA A 83 -6.02 6.96 -10.26
N GLY A 84 -6.61 5.76 -10.38
CA GLY A 84 -6.93 5.16 -11.69
C GLY A 84 -5.78 4.42 -12.37
N ARG A 85 -4.59 4.42 -11.75
CA ARG A 85 -3.42 3.65 -12.22
C ARG A 85 -3.01 2.62 -11.14
N PRO A 86 -2.42 1.48 -11.52
CA PRO A 86 -1.70 0.66 -10.56
C PRO A 86 -0.51 1.46 -10.01
N VAL A 87 -0.17 1.25 -8.74
CA VAL A 87 0.93 1.99 -8.08
C VAL A 87 1.77 1.02 -7.25
N VAL A 88 3.07 1.19 -7.30
CA VAL A 88 4.02 0.48 -6.43
C VAL A 88 4.56 1.47 -5.39
N LEU A 89 4.34 1.19 -4.11
CA LEU A 89 4.97 1.89 -3.00
C LEU A 89 6.11 1.02 -2.48
N TRP A 90 7.33 1.56 -2.47
CA TRP A 90 8.52 0.87 -2.00
C TRP A 90 9.01 1.47 -0.69
N PHE A 91 8.90 0.72 0.40
CA PHE A 91 9.30 1.11 1.75
C PHE A 91 10.73 0.72 2.00
N TRP A 92 11.62 1.71 2.16
CA TRP A 92 13.06 1.49 2.24
C TRP A 92 13.75 2.36 3.31
N ALA A 93 14.95 1.94 3.70
CA ALA A 93 15.80 2.65 4.64
C ALA A 93 17.23 2.82 4.08
N PRO A 94 17.94 3.92 4.37
CA PRO A 94 19.24 4.21 3.75
C PRO A 94 20.39 3.29 4.17
N TRP A 95 20.22 2.56 5.26
CA TRP A 95 21.21 1.60 5.80
C TRP A 95 20.91 0.16 5.40
N CYS A 96 19.89 -0.09 4.62
CA CYS A 96 19.39 -1.43 4.31
C CYS A 96 20.06 -2.00 3.05
N ALA A 97 20.90 -3.02 3.21
CA ALA A 97 21.59 -3.68 2.09
C ALA A 97 20.64 -4.31 1.07
N THR A 98 19.53 -4.91 1.53
CA THR A 98 18.50 -5.47 0.63
C THR A 98 17.81 -4.37 -0.16
N CYS A 99 17.55 -3.20 0.45
CA CYS A 99 16.99 -2.05 -0.26
C CYS A 99 17.97 -1.53 -1.33
N ALA A 100 19.28 -1.57 -1.07
CA ALA A 100 20.30 -1.22 -2.06
C ALA A 100 20.24 -2.14 -3.29
N SER A 101 20.07 -3.45 -3.08
CA SER A 101 19.87 -4.39 -4.19
C SER A 101 18.60 -4.12 -4.98
N GLN A 102 17.50 -3.78 -4.31
CA GLN A 102 16.23 -3.41 -4.95
C GLN A 102 16.33 -2.07 -5.70
N ALA A 103 17.13 -1.11 -5.20
CA ALA A 103 17.30 0.22 -5.75
C ALA A 103 17.78 0.19 -7.21
N TRP A 104 18.70 -0.71 -7.56
CA TRP A 104 19.17 -0.89 -8.94
C TRP A 104 18.03 -1.23 -9.90
N THR A 105 17.18 -2.19 -9.53
CA THR A 105 16.01 -2.54 -10.35
C THR A 105 15.00 -1.40 -10.41
N VAL A 106 14.74 -0.72 -9.29
CA VAL A 106 13.81 0.43 -9.28
C VAL A 106 14.32 1.54 -10.19
N ALA A 107 15.62 1.89 -10.13
CA ALA A 107 16.22 2.90 -11.00
C ALA A 107 16.10 2.53 -12.49
N GLU A 108 16.27 1.24 -12.81
CA GLU A 108 16.20 0.73 -14.18
C GLU A 108 14.77 0.79 -14.75
N ILE A 109 13.77 0.29 -14.01
CA ILE A 109 12.43 0.10 -14.57
C ILE A 109 11.51 1.32 -14.38
N ALA A 110 11.66 2.09 -13.30
CA ALA A 110 10.72 3.17 -12.97
C ALA A 110 10.55 4.22 -14.08
N PRO A 111 11.59 4.64 -14.82
CA PRO A 111 11.43 5.59 -15.91
C PRO A 111 10.52 5.07 -17.04
N THR A 112 10.60 3.78 -17.37
CA THR A 112 9.80 3.13 -18.42
C THR A 112 8.31 3.08 -18.03
N TYR A 113 8.02 2.81 -16.75
CA TYR A 113 6.64 2.60 -16.27
C TYR A 113 6.03 3.81 -15.56
N ARG A 114 6.71 4.96 -15.57
CA ARG A 114 6.30 6.18 -14.85
C ARG A 114 4.83 6.57 -15.08
N ASP A 115 4.35 6.45 -16.30
CA ASP A 115 3.01 6.88 -16.69
C ASP A 115 1.95 5.78 -16.57
N THR A 116 2.36 4.51 -16.50
CA THR A 116 1.46 3.34 -16.45
C THR A 116 1.40 2.70 -15.08
N VAL A 117 2.54 2.47 -14.44
CA VAL A 117 2.69 1.86 -13.11
C VAL A 117 3.76 2.62 -12.32
N PRO A 118 3.47 3.84 -11.85
CA PRO A 118 4.46 4.63 -11.10
C PRO A 118 4.97 3.89 -9.87
N ILE A 119 6.29 3.95 -9.68
CA ILE A 119 6.96 3.46 -8.48
C ILE A 119 7.29 4.67 -7.61
N VAL A 120 6.84 4.66 -6.35
CA VAL A 120 7.07 5.73 -5.38
C VAL A 120 7.82 5.15 -4.18
N GLY A 121 9.01 5.68 -3.91
CA GLY A 121 9.77 5.35 -2.71
C GLY A 121 9.20 6.03 -1.47
N VAL A 122 9.10 5.30 -0.38
CA VAL A 122 8.68 5.77 0.93
C VAL A 122 9.87 5.59 1.89
N ALA A 123 10.70 6.63 1.97
CA ALA A 123 11.93 6.63 2.74
C ALA A 123 11.64 6.79 4.24
N GLY A 124 12.08 5.83 5.04
CA GLY A 124 11.89 5.83 6.49
C GLY A 124 13.14 5.38 7.25
N LEU A 125 13.03 5.31 8.56
CA LEU A 125 14.01 4.69 9.47
C LEU A 125 15.45 5.25 9.34
N GLY A 126 15.61 6.51 8.97
CA GLY A 126 16.94 7.14 8.82
C GLY A 126 16.87 8.65 8.76
N GLU A 127 18.04 9.28 8.72
CA GLU A 127 18.17 10.72 8.60
C GLU A 127 18.02 11.16 7.13
N GLN A 128 17.42 12.33 6.90
CA GLN A 128 17.18 12.87 5.55
C GLN A 128 18.46 12.94 4.70
N LYS A 129 19.58 13.32 5.32
CA LYS A 129 20.88 13.38 4.63
C LYS A 129 21.28 12.01 4.09
N ALA A 130 21.14 10.94 4.90
CA ALA A 130 21.46 9.58 4.49
C ALA A 130 20.50 9.09 3.39
N MET A 131 19.22 9.44 3.47
CA MET A 131 18.23 9.11 2.43
C MET A 131 18.57 9.80 1.10
N LYS A 132 18.95 11.09 1.12
CA LYS A 132 19.39 11.82 -0.08
C LYS A 132 20.66 11.23 -0.67
N SER A 133 21.62 10.83 0.17
CA SER A 133 22.84 10.15 -0.30
C SER A 133 22.50 8.83 -0.99
N PHE A 134 21.60 8.03 -0.41
CA PHE A 134 21.13 6.78 -1.01
C PHE A 134 20.45 7.01 -2.38
N VAL A 135 19.56 8.01 -2.49
CA VAL A 135 18.93 8.38 -3.77
C VAL A 135 19.96 8.74 -4.84
N THR A 136 21.03 9.47 -4.47
CA THR A 136 22.10 9.84 -5.39
C THR A 136 22.96 8.63 -5.76
N GLU A 137 23.33 7.79 -4.79
CA GLU A 137 24.17 6.60 -4.98
C GLU A 137 23.55 5.59 -5.95
N PHE A 138 22.22 5.40 -5.88
CA PHE A 138 21.51 4.42 -6.69
C PHE A 138 20.76 5.02 -7.89
N ASP A 139 21.04 6.28 -8.26
CA ASP A 139 20.41 6.98 -9.40
C ASP A 139 18.87 6.95 -9.38
N LEU A 140 18.30 7.14 -8.21
CA LEU A 140 16.84 7.15 -8.01
C LEU A 140 16.17 8.51 -8.29
N GLY A 141 16.90 9.46 -8.87
CA GLY A 141 16.41 10.83 -9.15
C GLY A 141 15.20 10.88 -10.09
N GLY A 142 15.02 9.85 -10.93
CA GLY A 142 13.85 9.70 -11.80
C GLY A 142 12.59 9.17 -11.10
N THR A 143 12.67 8.86 -9.80
CA THR A 143 11.61 8.24 -9.00
C THR A 143 11.20 9.17 -7.85
N THR A 144 9.90 9.36 -7.63
CA THR A 144 9.43 10.15 -6.49
C THR A 144 9.82 9.45 -5.17
N GLN A 145 10.47 10.20 -4.26
CA GLN A 145 10.89 9.70 -2.96
C GLN A 145 10.22 10.51 -1.84
N ILE A 146 9.30 9.90 -1.10
CA ILE A 146 8.59 10.55 0.01
C ILE A 146 9.44 10.47 1.27
N ASP A 147 9.54 11.58 1.99
CA ASP A 147 10.16 11.67 3.31
C ASP A 147 9.14 11.21 4.39
N ASP A 148 9.22 9.97 4.77
CA ASP A 148 8.38 9.40 5.84
C ASP A 148 9.19 9.08 7.11
N ARG A 149 10.15 9.94 7.48
CA ARG A 149 10.93 9.79 8.74
C ARG A 149 10.05 9.68 9.97
N ALA A 150 8.86 10.29 9.95
CA ALA A 150 7.87 10.17 11.02
C ALA A 150 7.15 8.82 11.04
N GLY A 151 7.29 8.00 9.99
CA GLY A 151 6.69 6.68 9.87
C GLY A 151 5.16 6.69 9.72
N ALA A 152 4.58 7.78 9.23
CA ALA A 152 3.12 7.90 9.08
C ALA A 152 2.58 6.94 8.02
N LEU A 153 3.23 6.87 6.86
CA LEU A 153 2.86 5.95 5.77
C LEU A 153 3.22 4.51 6.12
N TRP A 154 4.36 4.28 6.77
CA TRP A 154 4.73 2.96 7.27
C TRP A 154 3.63 2.38 8.17
N ARG A 155 3.13 3.17 9.14
CA ARG A 155 2.00 2.74 9.99
C ARG A 155 0.70 2.58 9.22
N ARG A 156 0.40 3.51 8.30
CA ARG A 156 -0.82 3.49 7.47
C ARG A 156 -0.93 2.20 6.68
N PHE A 157 0.16 1.78 6.03
CA PHE A 157 0.22 0.56 5.23
C PHE A 157 0.60 -0.67 6.06
N LYS A 158 0.73 -0.55 7.39
CA LYS A 158 1.10 -1.64 8.30
C LYS A 158 2.41 -2.33 7.89
N VAL A 159 3.36 -1.56 7.37
CA VAL A 159 4.68 -2.04 7.00
C VAL A 159 5.53 -2.11 8.27
N ALA A 160 5.98 -3.32 8.62
CA ALA A 160 6.75 -3.57 9.84
C ALA A 160 8.27 -3.47 9.59
N GLU A 161 8.71 -3.70 8.35
CA GLU A 161 10.13 -3.78 8.00
C GLU A 161 10.41 -3.17 6.62
N GLN A 162 11.65 -2.72 6.43
CA GLN A 162 12.14 -2.20 5.16
C GLN A 162 12.23 -3.30 4.10
N SER A 163 12.53 -2.91 2.85
CA SER A 163 12.52 -3.79 1.67
C SER A 163 11.14 -4.33 1.31
N THR A 164 10.09 -3.66 1.79
CA THR A 164 8.70 -4.04 1.53
C THR A 164 8.13 -3.25 0.36
N PHE A 165 7.51 -3.95 -0.57
CA PHE A 165 6.66 -3.36 -1.59
C PHE A 165 5.19 -3.52 -1.23
N VAL A 166 4.41 -2.45 -1.42
CA VAL A 166 2.96 -2.47 -1.41
C VAL A 166 2.49 -2.13 -2.81
N VAL A 167 1.85 -3.07 -3.48
CA VAL A 167 1.40 -2.92 -4.86
C VAL A 167 -0.11 -2.75 -4.88
N LEU A 168 -0.57 -1.67 -5.49
CA LEU A 168 -1.97 -1.32 -5.63
C LEU A 168 -2.41 -1.55 -7.09
N ASP A 169 -3.59 -2.13 -7.28
CA ASP A 169 -4.24 -2.15 -8.59
C ASP A 169 -4.91 -0.80 -8.92
N ARG A 170 -5.50 -0.66 -10.11
CA ARG A 170 -6.17 0.58 -10.57
C ARG A 170 -7.30 1.05 -9.67
N THR A 171 -7.87 0.14 -8.88
CA THR A 171 -8.94 0.46 -7.92
C THR A 171 -8.40 0.88 -6.56
N GLY A 172 -7.07 0.84 -6.38
CA GLY A 172 -6.39 1.10 -5.11
C GLY A 172 -6.43 -0.06 -4.12
N ARG A 173 -6.79 -1.26 -4.57
CA ARG A 173 -6.73 -2.48 -3.75
C ARG A 173 -5.29 -2.98 -3.69
N VAL A 174 -4.84 -3.38 -2.49
CA VAL A 174 -3.53 -4.02 -2.32
C VAL A 174 -3.57 -5.42 -2.94
N VAL A 175 -2.72 -5.65 -3.95
CA VAL A 175 -2.58 -6.95 -4.65
C VAL A 175 -1.30 -7.68 -4.28
N HIS A 176 -0.33 -6.97 -3.66
CA HIS A 176 0.86 -7.56 -3.06
C HIS A 176 1.34 -6.68 -1.90
N GLN A 177 1.81 -7.30 -0.83
CA GLN A 177 2.53 -6.62 0.24
C GLN A 177 3.59 -7.56 0.79
N GLY A 178 4.86 -7.16 0.67
CA GLY A 178 6.00 -7.92 1.14
C GLY A 178 7.26 -7.67 0.32
N PHE A 179 8.23 -8.53 0.52
CA PHE A 179 9.49 -8.50 -0.22
C PHE A 179 9.26 -8.93 -1.68
N LEU A 180 9.93 -8.23 -2.59
CA LEU A 180 10.14 -8.64 -3.99
C LEU A 180 11.62 -8.48 -4.32
N ASP A 181 12.23 -9.47 -4.93
CA ASP A 181 13.52 -9.29 -5.60
C ASP A 181 13.34 -8.54 -6.92
N GLY A 182 14.44 -8.21 -7.58
CA GLY A 182 14.40 -7.40 -8.80
C GLY A 182 13.58 -8.05 -9.93
N GLU A 183 13.72 -9.36 -10.12
CA GLU A 183 12.99 -10.09 -11.16
C GLU A 183 11.49 -10.17 -10.87
N ALA A 184 11.12 -10.44 -9.61
CA ALA A 184 9.72 -10.48 -9.19
C ALA A 184 9.07 -9.10 -9.29
N LEU A 185 9.78 -8.02 -8.92
CA LEU A 185 9.31 -6.65 -9.08
C LEU A 185 9.05 -6.33 -10.56
N THR A 186 10.01 -6.63 -11.44
CA THR A 186 9.88 -6.38 -12.88
C THR A 186 8.66 -7.10 -13.45
N ARG A 187 8.51 -8.40 -13.19
CA ARG A 187 7.33 -9.18 -13.65
C ARG A 187 6.01 -8.61 -13.12
N GLN A 188 6.00 -8.18 -11.86
CA GLN A 188 4.79 -7.58 -11.25
C GLN A 188 4.40 -6.29 -11.96
N VAL A 189 5.36 -5.39 -12.20
CA VAL A 189 5.14 -4.11 -12.88
C VAL A 189 4.70 -4.33 -14.32
N GLU A 190 5.35 -5.22 -15.06
CA GLU A 190 4.96 -5.59 -16.44
C GLU A 190 3.53 -6.14 -16.51
N THR A 191 3.15 -7.00 -15.57
CA THR A 191 1.80 -7.57 -15.52
C THR A 191 0.75 -6.48 -15.32
N LEU A 192 1.00 -5.55 -14.40
CA LEU A 192 0.11 -4.42 -14.13
C LEU A 192 0.04 -3.42 -15.29
N ALA A 193 1.13 -3.25 -16.04
CA ALA A 193 1.15 -2.35 -17.19
C ALA A 193 0.34 -2.86 -18.38
N ARG A 194 0.18 -4.19 -18.51
CA ARG A 194 -0.60 -4.84 -19.58
C ARG A 194 -2.10 -4.95 -19.30
N GLY A 195 -2.52 -4.90 -18.04
CA GLY A 195 -3.92 -5.00 -17.57
C GLY A 195 -4.53 -3.64 -17.36
#